data_4f2d756d364ed0033caeb5c0166eb50f
#
_entry.id   4f2d756d364ed0033caeb5c0166eb50f
#
_cell.length_a   1.000
_cell.length_b   1.000
_cell.length_c   1.000
_cell.angle_alpha   90.00
_cell.angle_beta   90.00
_cell.angle_gamma   90.00
#
_symmetry.space_group_name_H-M   'P 1'
#
loop_
_entity.id
_entity.type
_entity.pdbx_description
1 polymer ?
#
loop_
_entity_poly.entity_id
_entity_poly.type
_entity_poly.pdbx_seq_one_letter_code
_entity_poly.pdbx_strand_id
1 'polypeptide(L)'
;MNKNQKRSLFSLLIWGTVALVFVPLFFINGGASTWGLDKTRIIITTSFILAGFILFFLMLVLTRKKNTGGIERDERDMLISRKASEISLAIVMGYIFFTCIILYSIYGETNSVPRGWMWFLAYTCFFTGYISNSAISLILYRSKANIL
;
A
#
# COMPACT_ATOMS: atom_id res chain seq x y z
N MET A 1 5.02 -23.02 -0.59
CA MET A 1 4.40 -21.73 -0.98
C MET A 1 4.18 -21.70 -2.47
N ASN A 2 2.94 -21.45 -2.88
CA ASN A 2 2.59 -21.24 -4.28
C ASN A 2 3.24 -19.91 -4.78
N LYS A 3 3.44 -19.78 -6.10
CA LYS A 3 4.06 -18.60 -6.73
C LYS A 3 3.34 -17.29 -6.37
N ASN A 4 1.99 -17.32 -6.33
CA ASN A 4 1.18 -16.16 -5.96
C ASN A 4 1.34 -15.78 -4.48
N GLN A 5 1.49 -16.74 -3.59
CA GLN A 5 1.82 -16.49 -2.18
C GLN A 5 3.19 -15.81 -2.01
N LYS A 6 4.20 -16.28 -2.75
CA LYS A 6 5.53 -15.63 -2.73
C LYS A 6 5.45 -14.17 -3.20
N ARG A 7 4.68 -13.91 -4.28
CA ARG A 7 4.46 -12.58 -4.81
C ARG A 7 3.78 -11.66 -3.78
N SER A 8 2.72 -12.14 -3.11
CA SER A 8 2.05 -11.38 -2.05
C SER A 8 2.98 -11.12 -0.86
N LEU A 9 3.81 -12.09 -0.47
CA LEU A 9 4.80 -11.91 0.60
C LEU A 9 5.83 -10.83 0.25
N PHE A 10 6.42 -10.90 -0.95
CA PHE A 10 7.39 -9.89 -1.40
C PHE A 10 6.77 -8.50 -1.51
N SER A 11 5.54 -8.40 -2.05
CA SER A 11 4.80 -7.14 -2.08
C SER A 11 4.58 -6.57 -0.68
N LEU A 12 4.18 -7.41 0.28
CA LEU A 12 4.00 -7.01 1.67
C LEU A 12 5.31 -6.49 2.30
N LEU A 13 6.42 -7.19 2.06
CA LEU A 13 7.74 -6.78 2.57
C LEU A 13 8.19 -5.45 1.97
N ILE A 14 8.10 -5.28 0.64
CA ILE A 14 8.50 -4.05 -0.03
C ILE A 14 7.69 -2.86 0.50
N TRP A 15 6.36 -2.92 0.42
CA TRP A 15 5.50 -1.81 0.81
C TRP A 15 5.43 -1.61 2.32
N GLY A 16 5.55 -2.68 3.11
CA GLY A 16 5.69 -2.60 4.56
C GLY A 16 6.96 -1.85 4.97
N THR A 17 8.09 -2.17 4.37
CA THR A 17 9.36 -1.47 4.65
C THR A 17 9.30 0.00 4.22
N VAL A 18 8.74 0.28 3.03
CA VAL A 18 8.57 1.67 2.55
C VAL A 18 7.68 2.47 3.49
N ALA A 19 6.56 1.90 3.95
CA ALA A 19 5.66 2.56 4.90
C ALA A 19 6.31 2.80 6.26
N LEU A 20 7.05 1.80 6.79
CA LEU A 20 7.76 1.90 8.08
C LEU A 20 8.85 2.97 8.08
N VAL A 21 9.45 3.25 6.94
CA VAL A 21 10.43 4.34 6.80
C VAL A 21 9.75 5.68 6.54
N PHE A 22 8.73 5.71 5.67
CA PHE A 22 8.03 6.94 5.31
C PHE A 22 7.32 7.60 6.49
N VAL A 23 6.56 6.82 7.28
CA VAL A 23 5.73 7.39 8.36
C VAL A 23 6.58 8.09 9.42
N PRO A 24 7.64 7.50 10.00
CA PRO A 24 8.51 8.22 10.92
C PRO A 24 9.19 9.43 10.28
N LEU A 25 9.71 9.32 9.06
CA LEU A 25 10.35 10.44 8.36
C LEU A 25 9.39 11.62 8.15
N PHE A 26 8.09 11.34 7.97
CA PHE A 26 7.09 12.40 7.87
C PHE A 26 6.96 13.19 9.17
N PHE A 27 6.94 12.53 10.33
CA PHE A 27 6.67 13.17 11.61
C PHE A 27 7.93 13.77 12.30
N ILE A 28 9.11 13.17 12.13
CA ILE A 28 10.35 13.58 12.84
C ILE A 28 10.73 15.04 12.59
N ASN A 29 10.43 15.60 11.42
CA ASN A 29 10.84 16.95 11.03
C ASN A 29 9.68 17.96 10.98
N GLY A 30 8.71 17.86 11.87
CA GLY A 30 7.62 18.82 12.00
C GLY A 30 6.34 18.49 11.19
N GLY A 31 6.25 17.28 10.64
CA GLY A 31 5.01 16.79 10.04
C GLY A 31 4.51 17.57 8.82
N ALA A 32 3.21 17.73 8.74
CA ALA A 32 2.53 18.31 7.58
C ALA A 32 2.81 19.81 7.38
N SER A 33 3.06 20.56 8.44
CA SER A 33 3.27 22.02 8.38
C SER A 33 4.58 22.40 7.69
N THR A 34 5.62 21.59 7.86
CA THR A 34 6.95 21.86 7.29
C THR A 34 7.25 21.09 6.02
N TRP A 35 6.37 20.16 5.63
CA TRP A 35 6.59 19.25 4.50
C TRP A 35 6.90 19.95 3.17
N GLY A 36 6.26 21.07 2.89
CA GLY A 36 6.45 21.82 1.64
C GLY A 36 7.65 22.77 1.64
N LEU A 37 8.32 22.99 2.78
CA LEU A 37 9.38 23.97 2.94
C LEU A 37 10.77 23.36 2.68
N ASP A 38 10.97 22.09 2.94
CA ASP A 38 12.25 21.40 2.80
C ASP A 38 12.31 20.56 1.51
N LYS A 39 12.91 21.12 0.47
CA LYS A 39 13.09 20.45 -0.83
C LYS A 39 13.91 19.16 -0.72
N THR A 40 14.95 19.14 0.12
CA THR A 40 15.82 17.98 0.30
C THR A 40 15.04 16.80 0.85
N ARG A 41 14.14 17.04 1.80
CA ARG A 41 13.28 16.05 2.39
C ARG A 41 12.28 15.44 1.38
N ILE A 42 11.67 16.31 0.56
CA ILE A 42 10.78 15.85 -0.51
C ILE A 42 11.53 14.95 -1.49
N ILE A 43 12.74 15.36 -1.91
CA ILE A 43 13.56 14.58 -2.85
C ILE A 43 13.93 13.23 -2.25
N ILE A 44 14.43 13.17 -1.02
CA ILE A 44 14.81 11.92 -0.35
C ILE A 44 13.62 10.98 -0.25
N THR A 45 12.48 11.48 0.22
CA THR A 45 11.28 10.67 0.41
C THR A 45 10.72 10.16 -0.92
N THR A 46 10.66 11.03 -1.93
CA THR A 46 10.18 10.65 -3.27
C THR A 46 11.12 9.64 -3.93
N SER A 47 12.43 9.82 -3.78
CA SER A 47 13.42 8.85 -4.30
C SER A 47 13.30 7.49 -3.63
N PHE A 48 13.04 7.45 -2.33
CA PHE A 48 12.83 6.21 -1.58
C PHE A 48 11.55 5.47 -2.03
N ILE A 49 10.47 6.21 -2.25
CA ILE A 49 9.22 5.65 -2.78
C ILE A 49 9.42 5.14 -4.21
N LEU A 50 10.13 5.90 -5.05
CA LEU A 50 10.46 5.50 -6.42
C LEU A 50 11.28 4.20 -6.44
N ALA A 51 12.26 4.07 -5.54
CA ALA A 51 13.01 2.83 -5.37
C ALA A 51 12.09 1.64 -5.00
N GLY A 52 11.10 1.86 -4.13
CA GLY A 52 10.06 0.87 -3.82
C GLY A 52 9.26 0.43 -5.06
N PHE A 53 8.87 1.38 -5.91
CA PHE A 53 8.20 1.08 -7.18
C PHE A 53 9.08 0.27 -8.14
N ILE A 54 10.35 0.65 -8.28
CA ILE A 54 11.31 -0.08 -9.13
C ILE A 54 11.46 -1.52 -8.65
N LEU A 55 11.65 -1.73 -7.34
CA LEU A 55 11.75 -3.07 -6.75
C LEU A 55 10.47 -3.89 -6.95
N PHE A 56 9.31 -3.26 -6.77
CA PHE A 56 8.02 -3.90 -7.01
C PHE A 56 7.85 -4.29 -8.48
N PHE A 57 8.20 -3.41 -9.41
CA PHE A 57 8.13 -3.69 -10.85
C PHE A 57 9.09 -4.81 -11.25
N LEU A 58 10.32 -4.79 -10.77
CA LEU A 58 11.28 -5.87 -10.98
C LEU A 58 10.75 -7.20 -10.46
N MET A 59 10.15 -7.22 -9.27
CA MET A 59 9.50 -8.41 -8.72
C MET A 59 8.39 -8.91 -9.65
N LEU A 60 7.56 -8.03 -10.21
CA LEU A 60 6.51 -8.41 -11.16
C LEU A 60 7.08 -9.03 -12.43
N VAL A 61 8.15 -8.44 -12.99
CA VAL A 61 8.82 -8.95 -14.21
C VAL A 61 9.45 -10.31 -13.93
N LEU A 62 10.25 -10.44 -12.87
CA LEU A 62 10.93 -11.69 -12.51
C LEU A 62 9.94 -12.82 -12.15
N THR A 63 8.77 -12.47 -11.63
CA THR A 63 7.74 -13.45 -11.29
C THR A 63 6.75 -13.68 -12.43
N ARG A 64 6.90 -13.03 -13.58
CA ARG A 64 6.05 -13.25 -14.75
C ARG A 64 6.24 -14.68 -15.25
N LYS A 65 5.12 -15.38 -15.46
CA LYS A 65 5.14 -16.74 -16.00
C LYS A 65 5.55 -16.65 -17.48
N LYS A 66 6.63 -17.31 -17.90
CA LYS A 66 6.87 -17.60 -19.32
C LYS A 66 5.66 -18.41 -19.79
N ASN A 67 4.97 -17.96 -20.83
CA ASN A 67 3.84 -18.65 -21.42
C ASN A 67 4.33 -19.97 -22.07
N THR A 68 4.39 -21.01 -21.28
CA THR A 68 4.45 -22.38 -21.78
C THR A 68 3.03 -22.92 -21.66
N GLY A 69 2.40 -23.08 -22.80
CA GLY A 69 1.04 -23.51 -23.08
C GLY A 69 0.27 -24.18 -21.94
N GLY A 70 -0.97 -23.72 -21.76
CA GLY A 70 -1.92 -24.30 -20.82
C GLY A 70 -2.03 -23.49 -19.54
N ILE A 71 -2.86 -22.45 -19.55
CA ILE A 71 -3.18 -21.66 -18.40
C ILE A 71 -4.55 -22.06 -17.92
N GLU A 72 -4.60 -23.01 -17.05
CA GLU A 72 -5.58 -22.90 -15.99
C GLU A 72 -4.99 -21.95 -14.93
N ARG A 73 -5.37 -20.68 -14.99
CA ARG A 73 -5.40 -19.85 -13.80
C ARG A 73 -6.36 -20.58 -12.89
N ASP A 74 -5.83 -21.20 -11.84
CA ASP A 74 -6.63 -21.94 -10.88
C ASP A 74 -7.76 -21.00 -10.46
N GLU A 75 -9.02 -21.39 -10.68
CA GLU A 75 -10.21 -20.58 -10.36
C GLU A 75 -10.14 -20.08 -8.93
N ARG A 76 -9.55 -20.87 -8.05
CA ARG A 76 -9.25 -20.51 -6.67
C ARG A 76 -8.33 -19.30 -6.56
N ASP A 77 -7.26 -19.20 -7.37
CA ASP A 77 -6.34 -18.05 -7.34
C ASP A 77 -7.06 -16.78 -7.79
N MET A 78 -7.99 -16.87 -8.74
CA MET A 78 -8.81 -15.74 -9.19
C MET A 78 -9.78 -15.27 -8.09
N LEU A 79 -10.45 -16.21 -7.43
CA LEU A 79 -11.38 -15.91 -6.34
C LEU A 79 -10.66 -15.27 -5.15
N ILE A 80 -9.48 -15.78 -4.76
CA ILE A 80 -8.66 -15.20 -3.69
C ILE A 80 -8.24 -13.78 -4.05
N SER A 81 -7.75 -13.57 -5.29
CA SER A 81 -7.32 -12.24 -5.74
C SER A 81 -8.47 -11.24 -5.74
N ARG A 82 -9.64 -11.64 -6.24
CA ARG A 82 -10.84 -10.78 -6.25
C ARG A 82 -11.28 -10.42 -4.84
N LYS A 83 -11.45 -11.42 -3.97
CA LYS A 83 -11.88 -11.21 -2.58
C LYS A 83 -10.87 -10.36 -1.78
N ALA A 84 -9.56 -10.58 -1.99
CA ALA A 84 -8.53 -9.76 -1.37
C ALA A 84 -8.61 -8.30 -1.82
N SER A 85 -8.86 -8.05 -3.11
CA SER A 85 -9.01 -6.70 -3.65
C SER A 85 -10.28 -6.00 -3.14
N GLU A 86 -11.41 -6.71 -3.05
CA GLU A 86 -12.66 -6.17 -2.50
C GLU A 86 -12.50 -5.73 -1.03
N ILE A 87 -11.93 -6.59 -0.19
CA ILE A 87 -11.69 -6.27 1.22
C ILE A 87 -10.65 -5.15 1.36
N SER A 88 -9.58 -5.18 0.56
CA SER A 88 -8.55 -4.13 0.56
C SER A 88 -9.13 -2.76 0.19
N LEU A 89 -10.02 -2.72 -0.80
CA LEU A 89 -10.72 -1.49 -1.19
C LEU A 89 -11.57 -0.93 -0.03
N ALA A 90 -12.32 -1.80 0.66
CA ALA A 90 -13.11 -1.39 1.83
C ALA A 90 -12.22 -0.81 2.94
N ILE A 91 -11.05 -1.42 3.21
CA ILE A 91 -10.08 -0.92 4.18
C ILE A 91 -9.56 0.47 3.78
N VAL A 92 -9.20 0.66 2.51
CA VAL A 92 -8.71 1.96 2.00
C VAL A 92 -9.79 3.03 2.10
N MET A 93 -11.03 2.72 1.72
CA MET A 93 -12.15 3.65 1.83
C MET A 93 -12.42 4.04 3.28
N GLY A 94 -12.42 3.07 4.20
CA GLY A 94 -12.53 3.32 5.64
C GLY A 94 -11.38 4.20 6.15
N TYR A 95 -10.14 3.89 5.76
CA TYR A 95 -8.96 4.68 6.12
C TYR A 95 -9.09 6.15 5.67
N ILE A 96 -9.47 6.40 4.42
CA ILE A 96 -9.68 7.76 3.89
C ILE A 96 -10.76 8.48 4.70
N PHE A 97 -11.90 7.83 4.90
CA PHE A 97 -13.04 8.40 5.61
C PHE A 97 -12.68 8.83 7.04
N PHE A 98 -12.08 7.93 7.82
CA PHE A 98 -11.66 8.24 9.18
C PHE A 98 -10.56 9.31 9.23
N THR A 99 -9.59 9.26 8.32
CA THR A 99 -8.54 10.27 8.27
C THR A 99 -9.11 11.65 7.94
N CYS A 100 -10.06 11.75 7.01
CA CYS A 100 -10.71 13.02 6.69
C CYS A 100 -11.51 13.58 7.88
N ILE A 101 -12.22 12.73 8.65
CA ILE A 101 -12.93 13.16 9.86
C ILE A 101 -11.94 13.70 10.90
N ILE A 102 -10.83 12.99 11.13
CA ILE A 102 -9.81 13.41 12.09
C ILE A 102 -9.20 14.76 11.67
N LEU A 103 -8.83 14.92 10.39
CA LEU A 103 -8.30 16.17 9.88
C LEU A 103 -9.30 17.31 9.99
N TYR A 104 -10.56 17.05 9.67
CA TYR A 104 -11.63 18.04 9.86
C TYR A 104 -11.78 18.46 11.32
N SER A 105 -11.76 17.49 12.25
CA SER A 105 -11.88 17.78 13.69
C SER A 105 -10.72 18.61 14.24
N ILE A 106 -9.49 18.40 13.70
CA ILE A 106 -8.30 19.13 14.15
C ILE A 106 -8.22 20.53 13.53
N TYR A 107 -8.59 20.68 12.27
CA TYR A 107 -8.37 21.92 11.50
C TYR A 107 -9.65 22.69 11.16
N GLY A 108 -10.84 22.21 11.58
CA GLY A 108 -12.10 22.82 11.25
C GLY A 108 -12.25 24.27 11.70
N GLU A 109 -11.65 24.62 12.85
CA GLU A 109 -11.66 26.01 13.36
C GLU A 109 -10.70 26.93 12.63
N THR A 110 -9.60 26.40 12.10
CA THR A 110 -8.55 27.20 11.46
C THR A 110 -8.80 27.47 9.98
N ASN A 111 -9.79 26.80 9.37
CA ASN A 111 -10.13 26.84 7.95
C ASN A 111 -8.95 26.57 6.99
N SER A 112 -7.84 26.03 7.48
CA SER A 112 -6.65 25.76 6.68
C SER A 112 -6.00 24.45 7.07
N VAL A 113 -6.02 23.47 6.17
CA VAL A 113 -5.30 22.20 6.34
C VAL A 113 -3.91 22.33 5.71
N PRO A 114 -2.81 22.08 6.46
CA PRO A 114 -1.47 22.09 5.87
C PRO A 114 -1.33 21.16 4.67
N ARG A 115 -0.70 21.66 3.58
CA ARG A 115 -0.54 20.90 2.33
C ARG A 115 0.12 19.54 2.50
N GLY A 116 0.99 19.40 3.48
CA GLY A 116 1.67 18.14 3.79
C GLY A 116 0.71 16.99 4.09
N TRP A 117 -0.46 17.24 4.66
CA TRP A 117 -1.46 16.20 4.91
C TRP A 117 -2.01 15.58 3.63
N MET A 118 -2.13 16.35 2.55
CA MET A 118 -2.56 15.80 1.25
C MET A 118 -1.53 14.81 0.70
N TRP A 119 -0.25 15.15 0.78
CA TRP A 119 0.84 14.25 0.41
C TRP A 119 0.88 13.00 1.28
N PHE A 120 0.78 13.18 2.60
CA PHE A 120 0.73 12.07 3.55
C PHE A 120 -0.42 11.12 3.24
N LEU A 121 -1.62 11.65 3.02
CA LEU A 121 -2.81 10.87 2.73
C LEU A 121 -2.67 10.11 1.40
N ALA A 122 -2.16 10.76 0.35
CA ALA A 122 -1.93 10.12 -0.94
C ALA A 122 -0.99 8.91 -0.83
N TYR A 123 0.16 9.06 -0.16
CA TYR A 123 1.11 7.96 -0.01
C TYR A 123 0.60 6.86 0.92
N THR A 124 -0.01 7.23 2.03
CA THR A 124 -0.52 6.24 2.99
C THR A 124 -1.73 5.47 2.48
N CYS A 125 -2.61 6.07 1.66
CA CYS A 125 -3.66 5.34 0.94
C CYS A 125 -3.06 4.27 0.02
N PHE A 126 -2.02 4.64 -0.72
CA PHE A 126 -1.34 3.72 -1.61
C PHE A 126 -0.72 2.55 -0.84
N PHE A 127 0.04 2.83 0.23
CA PHE A 127 0.63 1.78 1.07
C PHE A 127 -0.43 0.90 1.71
N THR A 128 -1.48 1.49 2.27
CA THR A 128 -2.59 0.76 2.88
C THR A 128 -3.24 -0.19 1.87
N GLY A 129 -3.44 0.24 0.63
CA GLY A 129 -4.00 -0.59 -0.43
C GLY A 129 -3.13 -1.81 -0.75
N TYR A 130 -1.83 -1.61 -0.97
CA TYR A 130 -0.92 -2.72 -1.30
C TYR A 130 -0.64 -3.65 -0.11
N ILE A 131 -0.46 -3.10 1.08
CA ILE A 131 -0.20 -3.87 2.30
C ILE A 131 -1.43 -4.72 2.64
N SER A 132 -2.63 -4.13 2.68
CA SER A 132 -3.87 -4.85 2.99
C SER A 132 -4.17 -5.93 1.95
N ASN A 133 -4.06 -5.63 0.65
CA ASN A 133 -4.28 -6.61 -0.41
C ASN A 133 -3.31 -7.80 -0.30
N SER A 134 -2.04 -7.52 -0.03
CA SER A 134 -1.02 -8.56 0.13
C SER A 134 -1.25 -9.40 1.37
N ALA A 135 -1.57 -8.77 2.50
CA ALA A 135 -1.84 -9.46 3.77
C ALA A 135 -3.09 -10.34 3.67
N ILE A 136 -4.20 -9.80 3.12
CA ILE A 136 -5.45 -10.54 2.96
C ILE A 136 -5.25 -11.72 2.01
N SER A 137 -4.53 -11.53 0.89
CA SER A 137 -4.19 -12.61 -0.02
C SER A 137 -3.46 -13.74 0.71
N LEU A 138 -2.45 -13.43 1.54
CA LEU A 138 -1.72 -14.42 2.30
C LEU A 138 -2.61 -15.17 3.31
N ILE A 139 -3.50 -14.45 4.00
CA ILE A 139 -4.47 -15.04 4.94
C ILE A 139 -5.41 -16.00 4.21
N LEU A 140 -5.98 -15.59 3.07
CA LEU A 140 -6.88 -16.41 2.28
C LEU A 140 -6.18 -17.65 1.71
N TYR A 141 -4.91 -17.55 1.30
CA TYR A 141 -4.13 -18.71 0.88
C TYR A 141 -3.81 -19.68 2.02
N ARG A 142 -3.63 -19.18 3.25
CA ARG A 142 -3.38 -20.02 4.44
C ARG A 142 -4.65 -20.69 4.95
N SER A 143 -5.77 -19.99 4.85
CA SER A 143 -7.07 -20.55 5.22
C SER A 143 -7.44 -21.64 4.21
N LYS A 144 -7.34 -22.90 4.61
CA LYS A 144 -7.86 -24.05 3.83
C LYS A 144 -9.39 -24.08 3.81
N ALA A 145 -10.04 -23.23 4.58
CA ALA A 145 -11.47 -23.23 4.82
C ALA A 145 -12.22 -22.42 3.77
N ASN A 146 -13.17 -23.10 3.11
CA ASN A 146 -14.45 -22.60 2.61
C ASN A 146 -14.43 -21.22 1.90
N ILE A 147 -13.80 -21.18 0.73
CA ILE A 147 -14.00 -20.11 -0.25
C ILE A 147 -15.05 -20.53 -1.31
N LEU A 148 -15.70 -21.68 -1.06
CA LEU A 148 -16.85 -22.17 -1.83
C LEU A 148 -18.15 -21.72 -1.18
#